data_8fe9827af21800b659e886f431566a51
#
_entry.id   8fe9827af21800b659e886f431566a51
#
_cell.length_a   1.000
_cell.length_b   1.000
_cell.length_c   1.000
_cell.angle_alpha   90.00
_cell.angle_beta   90.00
_cell.angle_gamma   90.00
#
_symmetry.space_group_name_H-M   'P 1'
#
loop_
_entity.id
_entity.type
_entity.pdbx_description
1 polymer ?
#
loop_
_entity_poly.entity_id
_entity_poly.type
_entity_poly.pdbx_seq_one_letter_code
_entity_poly.pdbx_strand_id
1 'polypeptide(L)'
;MKSPRILVVDDEESICYVLKINLELAGFAVDTALSAEEALRLKLEQYDLFLFDVMMERMSGFELAQAVRRRDELRSVPIIFCTAKDSEEDLLKGFATGADDYIKKPFSMRELVARVRSVLHRSGRFTADRMVHYKGLVVDTVERTCTVDDKPVQLTGKEMDLLVFFLDNRDKIFSRAEILNRVWETGVYVVDRTIDVNVGRLRKKLGPYGNNIVTKQGQGYGFKTTH
;
A
#
# COMPACT_ATOMS: atom_id res chain seq x y z
N MET A 1 -1.31 -14.87 9.70
CA MET A 1 0.04 -14.25 9.54
C MET A 1 0.09 -13.00 10.40
N LYS A 2 1.28 -12.62 10.91
CA LYS A 2 1.44 -11.41 11.72
C LYS A 2 1.46 -10.19 10.78
N SER A 3 0.62 -9.17 11.04
CA SER A 3 0.64 -7.92 10.26
C SER A 3 2.01 -7.25 10.39
N PRO A 4 2.62 -6.79 9.30
CA PRO A 4 3.87 -6.03 9.36
C PRO A 4 3.71 -4.79 10.24
N ARG A 5 4.73 -4.49 11.02
CA ARG A 5 4.73 -3.39 11.98
C ARG A 5 5.55 -2.22 11.46
N ILE A 6 4.94 -1.06 11.41
CA ILE A 6 5.52 0.18 10.87
C ILE A 6 5.72 1.17 12.01
N LEU A 7 6.87 1.80 12.08
CA LEU A 7 7.09 2.98 12.91
C LEU A 7 7.04 4.23 12.04
N VAL A 8 6.13 5.13 12.36
CA VAL A 8 6.02 6.47 11.76
C VAL A 8 6.66 7.47 12.70
N VAL A 9 7.57 8.30 12.20
CA VAL A 9 8.23 9.35 12.96
C VAL A 9 8.07 10.68 12.22
N ASP A 10 7.32 11.60 12.82
CA ASP A 10 7.00 12.93 12.27
C ASP A 10 6.69 13.84 13.46
N ASP A 11 7.21 15.06 13.52
CA ASP A 11 6.98 15.99 14.64
C ASP A 11 5.61 16.65 14.62
N GLU A 12 4.85 16.47 13.53
CA GLU A 12 3.45 16.87 13.43
C GLU A 12 2.51 15.74 13.87
N GLU A 13 1.91 15.86 15.07
CA GLU A 13 0.96 14.88 15.64
C GLU A 13 -0.20 14.58 14.68
N SER A 14 -0.71 15.60 13.99
CA SER A 14 -1.78 15.47 13.00
C SER A 14 -1.41 14.58 11.84
N ILE A 15 -0.17 14.65 11.35
CA ILE A 15 0.36 13.80 10.27
C ILE A 15 0.50 12.36 10.79
N CYS A 16 1.12 12.18 11.95
CA CYS A 16 1.23 10.89 12.61
C CYS A 16 -0.13 10.20 12.74
N TYR A 17 -1.16 10.93 13.18
CA TYR A 17 -2.51 10.41 13.34
C TYR A 17 -3.13 9.96 12.01
N VAL A 18 -3.04 10.80 10.97
CA VAL A 18 -3.58 10.49 9.64
C VAL A 18 -2.87 9.29 9.02
N LEU A 19 -1.54 9.24 9.12
CA LEU A 19 -0.74 8.13 8.61
C LEU A 19 -1.08 6.83 9.32
N LYS A 20 -1.16 6.86 10.66
CA LYS A 20 -1.52 5.70 11.47
C LYS A 20 -2.86 5.10 11.03
N ILE A 21 -3.93 5.90 11.01
CA ILE A 21 -5.27 5.40 10.63
C ILE A 21 -5.25 4.77 9.23
N ASN A 22 -4.65 5.43 8.24
CA ASN A 22 -4.68 4.95 6.87
C ASN A 22 -3.84 3.68 6.68
N LEU A 23 -2.70 3.57 7.35
CA LEU A 23 -1.87 2.37 7.31
C LEU A 23 -2.53 1.21 8.08
N GLU A 24 -3.19 1.48 9.21
CA GLU A 24 -3.96 0.47 9.94
C GLU A 24 -5.15 -0.05 9.11
N LEU A 25 -5.87 0.84 8.42
CA LEU A 25 -6.93 0.46 7.46
C LEU A 25 -6.39 -0.36 6.29
N ALA A 26 -5.11 -0.18 5.92
CA ALA A 26 -4.43 -0.97 4.90
C ALA A 26 -3.91 -2.32 5.41
N GLY A 27 -4.09 -2.64 6.71
CA GLY A 27 -3.77 -3.94 7.33
C GLY A 27 -2.41 -4.01 8.01
N PHE A 28 -1.74 -2.88 8.27
CA PHE A 28 -0.48 -2.81 9.00
C PHE A 28 -0.72 -2.58 10.51
N ALA A 29 0.23 -2.98 11.34
CA ALA A 29 0.31 -2.52 12.73
C ALA A 29 1.19 -1.26 12.77
N VAL A 30 0.72 -0.18 13.43
CA VAL A 30 1.41 1.12 13.35
C VAL A 30 1.62 1.72 14.72
N ASP A 31 2.87 2.04 15.02
CA ASP A 31 3.24 2.91 16.14
C ASP A 31 3.74 4.25 15.60
N THR A 32 3.62 5.30 16.39
CA THR A 32 4.07 6.65 16.05
C THR A 32 5.04 7.18 17.09
N ALA A 33 5.95 8.05 16.69
CA ALA A 33 6.80 8.83 17.57
C ALA A 33 6.87 10.28 17.04
N LEU A 34 6.85 11.25 17.94
CA LEU A 34 6.84 12.68 17.59
C LEU A 34 8.25 13.29 17.53
N SER A 35 9.27 12.48 17.70
CA SER A 35 10.66 12.91 17.51
C SER A 35 11.58 11.70 17.29
N ALA A 36 12.76 11.96 16.76
CA ALA A 36 13.80 10.95 16.59
C ALA A 36 14.25 10.37 17.95
N GLU A 37 14.32 11.21 18.99
CA GLU A 37 14.71 10.79 20.33
C GLU A 37 13.66 9.87 20.96
N GLU A 38 12.38 10.13 20.72
CA GLU A 38 11.29 9.25 21.15
C GLU A 38 11.39 7.90 20.42
N ALA A 39 11.56 7.94 19.11
CA ALA A 39 11.74 6.73 18.30
C ALA A 39 12.91 5.86 18.78
N LEU A 40 14.06 6.47 19.13
CA LEU A 40 15.24 5.75 19.58
C LEU A 40 15.08 5.07 20.96
N ARG A 41 14.06 5.43 21.75
CA ARG A 41 13.70 4.77 23.03
C ARG A 41 12.84 3.53 22.82
N LEU A 42 12.28 3.35 21.64
CA LEU A 42 11.43 2.19 21.33
C LEU A 42 12.31 0.96 21.02
N LYS A 43 11.69 -0.22 21.10
CA LYS A 43 12.31 -1.47 20.66
C LYS A 43 12.22 -1.55 19.13
N LEU A 44 13.24 -0.99 18.45
CA LEU A 44 13.23 -0.81 17.00
C LEU A 44 13.24 -2.14 16.23
N GLU A 45 13.73 -3.22 16.85
CA GLU A 45 13.83 -4.56 16.26
C GLU A 45 12.45 -5.22 15.98
N GLN A 46 11.39 -4.66 16.57
CA GLN A 46 10.02 -5.16 16.35
C GLN A 46 9.37 -4.65 15.06
N TYR A 47 9.97 -3.65 14.40
CA TYR A 47 9.40 -3.02 13.22
C TYR A 47 9.95 -3.64 11.93
N ASP A 48 9.07 -3.73 10.95
CA ASP A 48 9.35 -4.25 9.63
C ASP A 48 9.64 -3.13 8.60
N LEU A 49 9.27 -1.89 8.92
CA LEU A 49 9.52 -0.70 8.11
C LEU A 49 9.52 0.56 8.98
N PHE A 50 10.37 1.50 8.61
CA PHE A 50 10.42 2.84 9.16
C PHE A 50 9.93 3.88 8.14
N LEU A 51 9.04 4.76 8.57
CA LEU A 51 8.56 5.90 7.80
C LEU A 51 8.97 7.17 8.56
N PHE A 52 9.97 7.89 8.06
CA PHE A 52 10.57 9.03 8.75
C PHE A 52 10.29 10.33 8.00
N ASP A 53 9.79 11.34 8.71
CA ASP A 53 9.90 12.70 8.19
C ASP A 53 11.36 13.14 8.18
N VAL A 54 11.75 13.87 7.13
CA VAL A 54 13.12 14.40 7.01
C VAL A 54 13.31 15.63 7.89
N MET A 55 12.27 16.47 8.00
CA MET A 55 12.34 17.79 8.61
C MET A 55 11.74 17.75 10.02
N MET A 56 12.54 17.38 11.00
CA MET A 56 12.17 17.43 12.43
C MET A 56 13.07 18.41 13.17
N GLU A 57 12.56 19.00 14.28
CA GLU A 57 13.20 20.16 14.93
C GLU A 57 14.62 19.93 15.46
N ARG A 58 14.94 18.78 16.07
CA ARG A 58 16.23 18.54 16.74
C ARG A 58 17.12 17.62 15.95
N MET A 59 16.69 16.36 15.84
CA MET A 59 17.36 15.35 15.04
C MET A 59 16.56 15.10 13.78
N SER A 60 17.15 15.34 12.63
CA SER A 60 16.53 15.10 11.33
C SER A 60 16.27 13.60 11.08
N GLY A 61 15.33 13.30 10.17
CA GLY A 61 15.10 11.91 9.76
C GLY A 61 16.33 11.24 9.17
N PHE A 62 17.22 11.99 8.54
CA PHE A 62 18.50 11.46 8.03
C PHE A 62 19.44 11.03 9.16
N GLU A 63 19.55 11.84 10.20
CA GLU A 63 20.37 11.51 11.37
C GLU A 63 19.78 10.31 12.12
N LEU A 64 18.45 10.23 12.24
CA LEU A 64 17.76 9.07 12.80
C LEU A 64 18.06 7.82 11.97
N ALA A 65 17.99 7.89 10.65
CA ALA A 65 18.30 6.77 9.77
C ALA A 65 19.74 6.32 9.94
N GLN A 66 20.71 7.24 10.04
CA GLN A 66 22.11 6.90 10.31
C GLN A 66 22.25 6.19 11.67
N ALA A 67 21.56 6.67 12.71
CA ALA A 67 21.59 6.03 14.03
C ALA A 67 21.01 4.61 13.98
N VAL A 68 19.93 4.40 13.24
CA VAL A 68 19.32 3.08 13.00
C VAL A 68 20.28 2.18 12.23
N ARG A 69 20.90 2.66 11.15
CA ARG A 69 21.83 1.87 10.30
C ARG A 69 23.14 1.48 11.00
N ARG A 70 23.53 2.14 12.10
CA ARG A 70 24.67 1.74 12.95
C ARG A 70 24.40 0.50 13.76
N ARG A 71 23.14 0.10 13.95
CA ARG A 71 22.75 -1.12 14.64
C ARG A 71 22.64 -2.26 13.62
N ASP A 72 23.49 -3.29 13.77
CA ASP A 72 23.58 -4.39 12.79
C ASP A 72 22.25 -5.10 12.58
N GLU A 73 21.45 -5.30 13.63
CA GLU A 73 20.14 -5.92 13.60
C GLU A 73 19.08 -5.12 12.82
N LEU A 74 19.30 -3.81 12.63
CA LEU A 74 18.36 -2.92 11.93
C LEU A 74 18.81 -2.56 10.51
N ARG A 75 19.99 -2.99 10.07
CA ARG A 75 20.53 -2.65 8.74
C ARG A 75 19.61 -3.05 7.60
N SER A 76 18.89 -4.16 7.74
CA SER A 76 17.98 -4.68 6.71
C SER A 76 16.55 -4.18 6.84
N VAL A 77 16.22 -3.39 7.88
CA VAL A 77 14.88 -2.83 8.02
C VAL A 77 14.72 -1.67 7.04
N PRO A 78 13.78 -1.72 6.10
CA PRO A 78 13.63 -0.66 5.11
C PRO A 78 13.19 0.66 5.72
N ILE A 79 13.69 1.76 5.12
CA ILE A 79 13.37 3.13 5.49
C ILE A 79 12.77 3.86 4.29
N ILE A 80 11.59 4.45 4.47
CA ILE A 80 10.98 5.41 3.54
C ILE A 80 11.07 6.79 4.17
N PHE A 81 11.56 7.77 3.43
CA PHE A 81 11.50 9.16 3.86
C PHE A 81 10.28 9.88 3.31
N CYS A 82 9.61 10.65 4.19
CA CYS A 82 8.62 11.64 3.80
C CYS A 82 9.30 13.02 3.82
N THR A 83 9.24 13.78 2.73
CA THR A 83 9.94 15.06 2.66
C THR A 83 9.17 16.11 1.88
N ALA A 84 9.20 17.35 2.38
CA ALA A 84 8.74 18.54 1.64
C ALA A 84 9.83 19.13 0.74
N LYS A 85 11.08 18.63 0.83
CA LYS A 85 12.22 19.20 0.10
C LYS A 85 12.31 18.68 -1.33
N ASP A 86 12.56 19.64 -2.25
CA ASP A 86 12.70 19.42 -3.69
C ASP A 86 14.16 19.38 -4.17
N SER A 87 15.15 19.57 -3.28
CA SER A 87 16.53 19.67 -3.73
C SER A 87 17.08 18.31 -4.10
N GLU A 88 17.68 18.24 -5.29
CA GLU A 88 18.42 17.07 -5.78
C GLU A 88 19.53 16.65 -4.83
N GLU A 89 20.12 17.62 -4.10
CA GLU A 89 21.16 17.38 -3.08
C GLU A 89 20.63 16.66 -1.84
N ASP A 90 19.40 16.95 -1.39
CA ASP A 90 18.81 16.26 -0.24
C ASP A 90 18.38 14.83 -0.61
N LEU A 91 17.92 14.61 -1.83
CA LEU A 91 17.69 13.26 -2.38
C LEU A 91 18.99 12.45 -2.45
N LEU A 92 20.09 13.05 -2.94
CA LEU A 92 21.39 12.39 -3.02
C LEU A 92 21.96 12.06 -1.63
N LYS A 93 21.84 12.97 -0.66
CA LYS A 93 22.21 12.72 0.75
C LYS A 93 21.41 11.56 1.35
N GLY A 94 20.14 11.51 1.06
CA GLY A 94 19.27 10.45 1.55
C GLY A 94 19.58 9.09 0.94
N PHE A 95 19.87 8.99 -0.36
CA PHE A 95 20.33 7.72 -0.95
C PHE A 95 21.66 7.26 -0.34
N ALA A 96 22.56 8.18 0.00
CA ALA A 96 23.81 7.88 0.71
C ALA A 96 23.58 7.35 2.14
N THR A 97 22.42 7.64 2.76
CA THR A 97 22.06 7.12 4.10
C THR A 97 21.38 5.75 4.07
N GLY A 98 21.21 5.14 2.88
CA GLY A 98 20.63 3.80 2.73
C GLY A 98 19.11 3.78 2.82
N ALA A 99 18.43 4.78 2.28
CA ALA A 99 16.99 4.78 2.12
C ALA A 99 16.53 3.79 1.03
N ASP A 100 15.39 3.16 1.26
CA ASP A 100 14.80 2.21 0.32
C ASP A 100 13.79 2.88 -0.62
N ASP A 101 13.19 4.01 -0.20
CA ASP A 101 12.30 4.84 -1.03
C ASP A 101 12.11 6.25 -0.43
N TYR A 102 11.54 7.16 -1.23
CA TYR A 102 11.18 8.52 -0.87
C TYR A 102 9.76 8.83 -1.32
N ILE A 103 9.06 9.62 -0.50
CA ILE A 103 7.76 10.15 -0.85
C ILE A 103 7.72 11.66 -0.60
N LYS A 104 7.34 12.41 -1.64
CA LYS A 104 7.28 13.87 -1.57
C LYS A 104 5.96 14.33 -0.97
N LYS A 105 6.00 15.18 0.06
CA LYS A 105 4.83 15.92 0.59
C LYS A 105 4.47 17.08 -0.38
N PRO A 106 3.17 17.29 -0.72
CA PRO A 106 2.01 16.50 -0.32
C PRO A 106 1.85 15.22 -1.15
N PHE A 107 1.50 14.11 -0.53
CA PHE A 107 1.26 12.82 -1.18
C PHE A 107 -0.15 12.29 -0.87
N SER A 108 -0.66 11.43 -1.74
CA SER A 108 -1.88 10.71 -1.47
C SER A 108 -1.64 9.51 -0.54
N MET A 109 -2.61 9.20 0.34
CA MET A 109 -2.52 8.01 1.20
C MET A 109 -2.42 6.72 0.38
N ARG A 110 -3.03 6.70 -0.80
CA ARG A 110 -2.93 5.57 -1.73
C ARG A 110 -1.50 5.39 -2.27
N GLU A 111 -0.82 6.47 -2.61
CA GLU A 111 0.58 6.43 -3.04
C GLU A 111 1.47 5.91 -1.92
N LEU A 112 1.29 6.44 -0.70
CA LEU A 112 2.04 6.00 0.48
C LEU A 112 1.87 4.51 0.72
N VAL A 113 0.63 4.01 0.78
CA VAL A 113 0.34 2.58 1.02
C VAL A 113 0.94 1.71 -0.08
N ALA A 114 0.89 2.14 -1.35
CA ALA A 114 1.49 1.41 -2.46
C ALA A 114 3.02 1.30 -2.33
N ARG A 115 3.69 2.40 -1.95
CA ARG A 115 5.15 2.42 -1.71
C ARG A 115 5.54 1.56 -0.52
N VAL A 116 4.83 1.67 0.60
CA VAL A 116 5.05 0.85 1.80
C VAL A 116 4.95 -0.65 1.45
N ARG A 117 3.91 -1.06 0.73
CA ARG A 117 3.76 -2.45 0.27
C ARG A 117 4.91 -2.89 -0.63
N SER A 118 5.29 -2.06 -1.59
CA SER A 118 6.39 -2.34 -2.53
C SER A 118 7.72 -2.53 -1.80
N VAL A 119 8.04 -1.62 -0.86
CA VAL A 119 9.29 -1.66 -0.09
C VAL A 119 9.33 -2.87 0.84
N LEU A 120 8.27 -3.12 1.61
CA LEU A 120 8.15 -4.29 2.47
C LEU A 120 8.28 -5.60 1.69
N HIS A 121 7.72 -5.63 0.49
CA HIS A 121 7.83 -6.81 -0.37
C HIS A 121 9.27 -7.04 -0.84
N ARG A 122 9.96 -5.99 -1.35
CA ARG A 122 11.36 -6.09 -1.79
C ARG A 122 12.30 -6.53 -0.67
N SER A 123 12.02 -6.12 0.57
CA SER A 123 12.82 -6.51 1.75
C SER A 123 12.52 -7.93 2.27
N GLY A 124 11.57 -8.65 1.66
CA GLY A 124 11.13 -9.97 2.12
C GLY A 124 10.38 -9.96 3.46
N ARG A 125 10.07 -8.78 4.01
CA ARG A 125 9.37 -8.60 5.30
C ARG A 125 7.85 -8.61 5.19
N PHE A 126 7.34 -8.62 3.97
CA PHE A 126 5.92 -8.72 3.68
C PHE A 126 5.68 -9.77 2.60
N THR A 127 5.22 -10.90 3.04
CA THR A 127 4.65 -11.96 2.19
C THR A 127 3.12 -11.86 2.22
N ALA A 128 2.54 -10.67 2.11
CA ALA A 128 1.18 -10.60 1.61
C ALA A 128 1.24 -11.20 0.21
N ASP A 129 0.35 -12.11 -0.08
CA ASP A 129 0.38 -12.89 -1.30
C ASP A 129 0.64 -11.99 -2.51
N ARG A 130 1.94 -11.88 -2.92
CA ARG A 130 2.30 -11.28 -4.20
C ARG A 130 1.40 -11.86 -5.27
N MET A 131 1.16 -13.15 -5.11
CA MET A 131 0.34 -13.92 -6.02
C MET A 131 -1.00 -14.23 -5.36
N VAL A 132 -2.04 -13.56 -5.80
CA VAL A 132 -3.41 -13.91 -5.40
C VAL A 132 -3.93 -14.97 -6.35
N HIS A 133 -4.26 -16.14 -5.80
CA HIS A 133 -4.73 -17.28 -6.56
C HIS A 133 -6.22 -17.54 -6.35
N TYR A 134 -6.93 -17.80 -7.43
CA TYR A 134 -8.25 -18.38 -7.41
C TYR A 134 -8.41 -19.35 -8.59
N LYS A 135 -8.32 -20.66 -8.31
CA LYS A 135 -8.25 -21.70 -9.35
C LYS A 135 -7.12 -21.38 -10.35
N GLY A 136 -7.40 -21.28 -11.65
CA GLY A 136 -6.42 -20.88 -12.68
C GLY A 136 -6.28 -19.36 -12.86
N LEU A 137 -6.95 -18.53 -12.06
CA LEU A 137 -6.74 -17.08 -12.06
C LEU A 137 -5.60 -16.76 -11.11
N VAL A 138 -4.53 -16.16 -11.63
CA VAL A 138 -3.35 -15.75 -10.86
C VAL A 138 -3.09 -14.27 -11.08
N VAL A 139 -2.96 -13.52 -10.00
CA VAL A 139 -2.69 -12.09 -10.03
C VAL A 139 -1.42 -11.78 -9.25
N ASP A 140 -0.41 -11.23 -9.92
CA ASP A 140 0.74 -10.63 -9.27
C ASP A 140 0.40 -9.18 -8.93
N THR A 141 0.23 -8.91 -7.63
CA THR A 141 -0.18 -7.58 -7.15
C THR A 141 0.95 -6.57 -7.20
N VAL A 142 2.21 -7.01 -7.28
CA VAL A 142 3.41 -6.17 -7.34
C VAL A 142 3.74 -5.81 -8.79
N GLU A 143 3.92 -6.81 -9.64
CA GLU A 143 4.18 -6.59 -11.08
C GLU A 143 2.93 -6.14 -11.84
N ARG A 144 1.77 -6.17 -11.16
CA ARG A 144 0.46 -5.82 -11.73
C ARG A 144 0.14 -6.62 -13.00
N THR A 145 0.44 -7.91 -12.95
CA THR A 145 0.15 -8.85 -14.03
C THR A 145 -0.97 -9.82 -13.64
N CYS A 146 -1.66 -10.32 -14.64
CA CYS A 146 -2.76 -11.27 -14.46
C CYS A 146 -2.66 -12.38 -15.49
N THR A 147 -2.85 -13.62 -15.08
CA THR A 147 -3.01 -14.76 -15.97
C THR A 147 -4.31 -15.50 -15.67
N VAL A 148 -4.91 -16.07 -16.70
CA VAL A 148 -6.09 -16.92 -16.65
C VAL A 148 -5.72 -18.23 -17.34
N ASP A 149 -5.71 -19.32 -16.59
CA ASP A 149 -5.28 -20.65 -17.06
C ASP A 149 -3.93 -20.56 -17.83
N ASP A 150 -2.94 -19.96 -17.16
CA ASP A 150 -1.57 -19.69 -17.62
C ASP A 150 -1.43 -18.74 -18.82
N LYS A 151 -2.53 -18.17 -19.31
CA LYS A 151 -2.52 -17.18 -20.40
C LYS A 151 -2.51 -15.76 -19.85
N PRO A 152 -1.60 -14.88 -20.29
CA PRO A 152 -1.55 -13.50 -19.83
C PRO A 152 -2.80 -12.72 -20.27
N VAL A 153 -3.36 -11.95 -19.34
CA VAL A 153 -4.51 -11.09 -19.57
C VAL A 153 -4.11 -9.63 -19.26
N GLN A 154 -4.24 -8.77 -20.28
CA GLN A 154 -3.95 -7.36 -20.10
C GLN A 154 -5.13 -6.63 -19.44
N LEU A 155 -4.91 -6.17 -18.22
CA LEU A 155 -5.85 -5.33 -17.47
C LEU A 155 -5.35 -3.87 -17.46
N THR A 156 -6.28 -2.93 -17.54
CA THR A 156 -5.95 -1.53 -17.22
C THR A 156 -5.70 -1.37 -15.73
N GLY A 157 -5.05 -0.26 -15.32
CA GLY A 157 -4.78 0.00 -13.90
C GLY A 157 -6.03 -0.13 -13.01
N LYS A 158 -7.18 0.41 -13.47
CA LYS A 158 -8.44 0.35 -12.71
C LYS A 158 -9.10 -1.03 -12.72
N GLU A 159 -8.99 -1.77 -13.80
CA GLU A 159 -9.45 -3.17 -13.84
C GLU A 159 -8.63 -4.05 -12.90
N MET A 160 -7.31 -3.83 -12.83
CA MET A 160 -6.43 -4.53 -11.89
C MET A 160 -6.78 -4.19 -10.44
N ASP A 161 -6.91 -2.88 -10.11
CA ASP A 161 -7.31 -2.44 -8.77
C ASP A 161 -8.63 -3.06 -8.33
N LEU A 162 -9.60 -3.12 -9.25
CA LEU A 162 -10.92 -3.69 -9.01
C LEU A 162 -10.85 -5.21 -8.80
N LEU A 163 -10.04 -5.90 -9.59
CA LEU A 163 -9.82 -7.35 -9.45
C LEU A 163 -9.19 -7.68 -8.10
N VAL A 164 -8.10 -7.01 -7.74
CA VAL A 164 -7.43 -7.20 -6.45
C VAL A 164 -8.39 -6.92 -5.31
N PHE A 165 -9.14 -5.80 -5.36
CA PHE A 165 -10.14 -5.47 -4.35
C PHE A 165 -11.16 -6.60 -4.16
N PHE A 166 -11.68 -7.18 -5.24
CA PHE A 166 -12.63 -8.27 -5.17
C PHE A 166 -12.02 -9.57 -4.64
N LEU A 167 -10.79 -9.89 -5.04
CA LEU A 167 -10.10 -11.10 -4.58
C LEU A 167 -9.69 -11.04 -3.11
N ASP A 168 -9.37 -9.86 -2.60
CA ASP A 168 -9.09 -9.62 -1.16
C ASP A 168 -10.37 -9.65 -0.31
N ASN A 169 -11.53 -9.46 -0.93
CA ASN A 169 -12.82 -9.38 -0.25
C ASN A 169 -13.83 -10.41 -0.79
N ARG A 170 -13.35 -11.65 -0.98
CA ARG A 170 -14.18 -12.75 -1.49
C ARG A 170 -15.44 -12.95 -0.66
N ASP A 171 -16.51 -13.34 -1.34
CA ASP A 171 -17.82 -13.67 -0.80
C ASP A 171 -18.57 -12.51 -0.13
N LYS A 172 -18.03 -11.29 -0.22
CA LYS A 172 -18.71 -10.05 0.19
C LYS A 172 -19.30 -9.31 -1.02
N ILE A 173 -20.35 -8.53 -0.78
CA ILE A 173 -20.97 -7.64 -1.78
C ILE A 173 -20.72 -6.20 -1.31
N PHE A 174 -20.33 -5.35 -2.23
CA PHE A 174 -20.07 -3.93 -2.00
C PHE A 174 -20.93 -3.07 -2.89
N SER A 175 -21.48 -2.02 -2.34
CA SER A 175 -22.20 -1.00 -3.10
C SER A 175 -21.26 -0.28 -4.09
N ARG A 176 -21.83 0.36 -5.10
CA ARG A 176 -21.06 1.17 -6.05
C ARG A 176 -20.26 2.27 -5.34
N ALA A 177 -20.88 2.94 -4.36
CA ALA A 177 -20.22 3.98 -3.57
C ALA A 177 -19.02 3.44 -2.78
N GLU A 178 -19.13 2.27 -2.14
CA GLU A 178 -18.03 1.63 -1.43
C GLU A 178 -16.90 1.23 -2.37
N ILE A 179 -17.21 0.68 -3.54
CA ILE A 179 -16.22 0.32 -4.56
C ILE A 179 -15.53 1.60 -5.07
N LEU A 180 -16.30 2.66 -5.33
CA LEU A 180 -15.78 3.94 -5.79
C LEU A 180 -14.76 4.49 -4.77
N ASN A 181 -15.16 4.57 -3.50
CA ASN A 181 -14.30 5.13 -2.44
C ASN A 181 -13.04 4.32 -2.19
N ARG A 182 -13.03 3.00 -2.48
CA ARG A 182 -11.90 2.11 -2.22
C ARG A 182 -10.98 1.90 -3.41
N VAL A 183 -11.51 2.00 -4.63
CA VAL A 183 -10.79 1.70 -5.88
C VAL A 183 -10.47 2.96 -6.69
N TRP A 184 -11.24 4.05 -6.52
CA TRP A 184 -10.98 5.35 -7.18
C TRP A 184 -10.52 6.39 -6.18
N GLU A 185 -9.70 7.34 -6.64
CA GLU A 185 -9.21 8.44 -5.80
C GLU A 185 -10.33 9.41 -5.41
N THR A 186 -10.31 9.86 -4.16
CA THR A 186 -11.16 10.97 -3.71
C THR A 186 -10.81 12.23 -4.48
N GLY A 187 -11.81 12.82 -5.15
CA GLY A 187 -11.63 14.06 -5.93
C GLY A 187 -11.82 13.92 -7.44
N VAL A 188 -11.91 12.71 -7.98
CA VAL A 188 -12.32 12.50 -9.36
C VAL A 188 -13.84 12.37 -9.40
N TYR A 189 -14.53 13.26 -10.11
CA TYR A 189 -15.96 13.14 -10.37
C TYR A 189 -16.19 11.92 -11.27
N VAL A 190 -16.39 10.76 -10.64
CA VAL A 190 -16.68 9.50 -11.35
C VAL A 190 -18.12 9.14 -11.03
N VAL A 191 -18.93 8.97 -12.06
CA VAL A 191 -20.32 8.52 -11.91
C VAL A 191 -20.38 7.01 -11.70
N ASP A 192 -21.36 6.53 -10.96
CA ASP A 192 -21.62 5.10 -10.68
C ASP A 192 -21.52 4.20 -11.92
N ARG A 193 -21.91 4.73 -13.08
CA ARG A 193 -21.84 4.04 -14.39
C ARG A 193 -20.40 3.63 -14.78
N THR A 194 -19.38 4.31 -14.27
CA THR A 194 -17.98 3.94 -14.53
C THR A 194 -17.65 2.59 -13.92
N ILE A 195 -18.19 2.26 -12.74
CA ILE A 195 -17.99 0.96 -12.10
C ILE A 195 -18.63 -0.14 -12.94
N ASP A 196 -19.87 0.06 -13.41
CA ASP A 196 -20.58 -0.92 -14.23
C ASP A 196 -19.80 -1.24 -15.52
N VAL A 197 -19.23 -0.23 -16.16
CA VAL A 197 -18.40 -0.38 -17.37
C VAL A 197 -17.13 -1.17 -17.07
N ASN A 198 -16.41 -0.83 -15.97
CA ASN A 198 -15.16 -1.52 -15.62
C ASN A 198 -15.44 -2.97 -15.19
N VAL A 199 -16.49 -3.23 -14.43
CA VAL A 199 -16.93 -4.59 -14.08
C VAL A 199 -17.28 -5.39 -15.34
N GLY A 200 -18.01 -4.80 -16.29
CA GLY A 200 -18.34 -5.45 -17.55
C GLY A 200 -17.12 -5.82 -18.39
N ARG A 201 -16.14 -4.91 -18.46
CA ARG A 201 -14.86 -5.16 -19.16
C ARG A 201 -14.03 -6.23 -18.46
N LEU A 202 -13.93 -6.14 -17.13
CA LEU A 202 -13.17 -7.09 -16.32
C LEU A 202 -13.74 -8.50 -16.49
N ARG A 203 -15.07 -8.68 -16.40
CA ARG A 203 -15.75 -9.97 -16.64
C ARG A 203 -15.36 -10.60 -17.97
N LYS A 204 -15.39 -9.80 -19.05
CA LYS A 204 -15.01 -10.28 -20.39
C LYS A 204 -13.56 -10.74 -20.45
N LYS A 205 -12.65 -9.99 -19.85
CA LYS A 205 -11.21 -10.29 -19.86
C LYS A 205 -10.84 -11.51 -19.02
N LEU A 206 -11.55 -11.75 -17.90
CA LEU A 206 -11.33 -12.90 -17.04
C LEU A 206 -11.94 -14.21 -17.58
N GLY A 207 -12.67 -14.17 -18.69
CA GLY A 207 -13.24 -15.36 -19.28
C GLY A 207 -14.13 -16.14 -18.31
N PRO A 208 -13.84 -17.43 -18.04
CA PRO A 208 -14.66 -18.26 -17.15
C PRO A 208 -14.77 -17.69 -15.73
N TYR A 209 -13.69 -17.05 -15.23
CA TYR A 209 -13.68 -16.46 -13.87
C TYR A 209 -14.44 -15.13 -13.80
N GLY A 210 -14.80 -14.53 -14.92
CA GLY A 210 -15.67 -13.35 -14.96
C GLY A 210 -17.06 -13.59 -14.36
N ASN A 211 -17.56 -14.83 -14.41
CA ASN A 211 -18.83 -15.22 -13.81
C ASN A 211 -18.81 -15.18 -12.27
N ASN A 212 -17.62 -15.28 -11.66
CA ASN A 212 -17.44 -15.15 -10.21
C ASN A 212 -17.66 -13.71 -9.72
N ILE A 213 -17.53 -12.72 -10.59
CA ILE A 213 -17.92 -11.35 -10.27
C ILE A 213 -19.44 -11.25 -10.43
N VAL A 214 -20.17 -11.36 -9.32
CA VAL A 214 -21.63 -11.35 -9.32
C VAL A 214 -22.18 -9.93 -9.18
N THR A 215 -23.39 -9.73 -9.71
CA THR A 215 -24.19 -8.53 -9.45
C THR A 215 -25.32 -8.91 -8.50
N LYS A 216 -25.43 -8.19 -7.38
CA LYS A 216 -26.63 -8.28 -6.52
C LYS A 216 -27.47 -7.05 -6.74
N GLN A 217 -28.64 -7.23 -7.36
CA GLN A 217 -29.51 -6.14 -7.76
C GLN A 217 -29.82 -5.22 -6.57
N GLY A 218 -29.71 -3.92 -6.76
CA GLY A 218 -29.89 -2.92 -5.69
C GLY A 218 -28.79 -2.85 -4.63
N GLN A 219 -27.84 -3.81 -4.59
CA GLN A 219 -26.79 -3.85 -3.57
C GLN A 219 -25.39 -3.59 -4.13
N GLY A 220 -25.05 -4.07 -5.35
CA GLY A 220 -23.76 -3.83 -5.98
C GLY A 220 -23.08 -5.09 -6.52
N TYR A 221 -21.76 -5.20 -6.30
CA TYR A 221 -20.89 -6.21 -6.88
C TYR A 221 -20.02 -6.92 -5.85
N GLY A 222 -19.60 -8.13 -6.14
CA GLY A 222 -18.61 -8.87 -5.36
C GLY A 222 -18.11 -10.09 -6.09
N PHE A 223 -17.04 -10.70 -5.59
CA PHE A 223 -16.48 -11.94 -6.12
C PHE A 223 -16.95 -13.13 -5.27
N LYS A 224 -17.62 -14.09 -5.88
CA LYS A 224 -18.09 -15.30 -5.21
C LYS A 224 -17.18 -16.49 -5.53
N THR A 225 -16.80 -17.23 -4.49
CA THR A 225 -15.93 -18.42 -4.64
C THR A 225 -16.75 -19.68 -4.96
N THR A 226 -18.01 -19.70 -4.60
CA THR A 226 -18.97 -20.77 -4.93
C THR A 226 -19.87 -20.35 -6.07
N HIS A 227 -19.80 -21.08 -7.14
CA HIS A 227 -20.81 -21.22 -8.19
C HIS A 227 -21.10 -22.68 -8.35
#